data_eb9325ee7c2ada588e0f5ad3d2024a54
#
_entry.id   eb9325ee7c2ada588e0f5ad3d2024a54
#
_cell.length_a   1.000
_cell.length_b   1.000
_cell.length_c   1.000
_cell.angle_alpha   90.00
_cell.angle_beta   90.00
_cell.angle_gamma   90.00
#
_symmetry.space_group_name_H-M   'P 1'
#
loop_
_entity.id
_entity.type
_entity.pdbx_description
1 polymer ?
#
loop_
_entity_poly.entity_id
_entity_poly.type
_entity_poly.pdbx_seq_one_letter_code
_entity_poly.pdbx_strand_id
1 'polypeptide(L)'
;MVYNNSIARFSMGLFVFIFMENSFCTDYNWSANLRYRLKTDTSNDVEENSVSSFSEMRSRIGLDVLGDNATAHFILQDSRIIGAPDNSAGVTGNTIGPTLHQVYFTYEGYKRTFQVGRFELALGNQRIIAKNNWNNTGRSFEGILVKRKTQIGERLLFTLPVVETYDTEHDDSKDHVLSGMYWNINLPGIGEGSKVEPYVMNYQQVQDNASYNMFGCRADLKRNSILFEGEFAMQSSRRIKANNRSLNLGYKTDQFNWLKSLTAGLDIVSGDDPGTDDLEGFSKYFGARHKHHGYYDYGLHKKYFGHTHEGLQELNLKGRFNFLADSNLLVAMHNFSSHDGKTENGNELDLIIKRKVSDDLSSEFGLVFYDPDSGDDLLTFMYLMFTANL
;
A
#
# COMPACT_ATOMS: atom_id res chain seq x y z
N MET A 1 -33.92 19.37 -32.43
CA MET A 1 -32.70 19.20 -33.23
C MET A 1 -31.75 18.39 -32.37
N VAL A 2 -31.63 17.12 -32.69
CA VAL A 2 -30.75 16.20 -31.94
C VAL A 2 -29.39 16.26 -32.62
N TYR A 3 -28.39 16.84 -31.98
CA TYR A 3 -27.02 16.76 -32.45
C TYR A 3 -26.33 15.52 -31.85
N ASN A 4 -25.81 14.73 -32.74
CA ASN A 4 -25.28 13.39 -32.54
C ASN A 4 -23.85 13.46 -31.98
N ASN A 5 -23.64 13.14 -30.70
CA ASN A 5 -22.36 13.11 -30.01
C ASN A 5 -21.50 11.85 -30.29
N SER A 6 -21.72 11.22 -31.46
CA SER A 6 -20.99 9.98 -31.82
C SER A 6 -19.61 10.20 -32.43
N ILE A 7 -19.17 11.44 -32.67
CA ILE A 7 -17.91 11.73 -33.37
C ILE A 7 -16.73 11.87 -32.42
N ALA A 8 -16.95 12.26 -31.16
CA ALA A 8 -15.87 12.50 -30.20
C ALA A 8 -15.21 11.22 -29.65
N ARG A 9 -15.92 10.08 -29.67
CA ARG A 9 -15.37 8.80 -29.16
C ARG A 9 -14.51 8.04 -30.17
N PHE A 10 -14.57 8.40 -31.45
CA PHE A 10 -13.76 7.76 -32.51
C PHE A 10 -12.41 8.43 -32.77
N SER A 11 -12.27 9.70 -32.38
CA SER A 11 -11.04 10.47 -32.64
C SER A 11 -9.89 10.15 -31.68
N MET A 12 -10.15 9.69 -30.46
CA MET A 12 -9.11 9.38 -29.47
C MET A 12 -8.42 8.04 -29.76
N GLY A 13 -9.12 7.06 -30.33
CA GLY A 13 -8.54 5.79 -30.79
C GLY A 13 -7.72 5.94 -32.07
N LEU A 14 -8.02 6.92 -32.92
CA LEU A 14 -7.32 7.14 -34.17
C LEU A 14 -6.02 7.95 -33.98
N PHE A 15 -5.94 8.80 -32.95
CA PHE A 15 -4.74 9.60 -32.68
C PHE A 15 -3.55 8.75 -32.18
N VAL A 16 -3.81 7.62 -31.53
CA VAL A 16 -2.75 6.69 -31.10
C VAL A 16 -2.15 5.94 -32.29
N PHE A 17 -2.93 5.71 -33.38
CA PHE A 17 -2.45 5.00 -34.58
C PHE A 17 -1.68 5.87 -35.57
N ILE A 18 -1.94 7.18 -35.63
CA ILE A 18 -1.30 8.05 -36.63
C ILE A 18 0.14 8.45 -36.26
N PHE A 19 0.49 8.43 -34.97
CA PHE A 19 1.87 8.67 -34.53
C PHE A 19 2.80 7.43 -34.62
N MET A 20 2.29 6.26 -35.02
CA MET A 20 3.09 5.04 -35.14
C MET A 20 3.84 4.89 -36.47
N GLU A 21 3.71 5.78 -37.42
CA GLU A 21 4.31 5.57 -38.74
C GLU A 21 5.81 5.89 -38.86
N ASN A 22 6.48 6.50 -37.84
CA ASN A 22 7.90 6.82 -37.95
C ASN A 22 8.74 6.67 -36.66
N SER A 23 8.23 6.00 -35.63
CA SER A 23 9.05 5.62 -34.47
C SER A 23 8.88 4.13 -34.24
N PHE A 24 9.66 3.35 -34.97
CA PHE A 24 9.72 1.91 -34.71
C PHE A 24 10.23 1.74 -33.29
N CYS A 25 9.34 1.37 -32.38
CA CYS A 25 9.70 0.73 -31.13
C CYS A 25 10.51 -0.50 -31.49
N THR A 26 11.78 -0.49 -31.17
CA THR A 26 12.67 -1.60 -31.53
C THR A 26 12.59 -2.74 -30.55
N ASP A 27 12.16 -2.46 -29.30
CA ASP A 27 12.15 -3.45 -28.22
C ASP A 27 10.86 -3.39 -27.39
N TYR A 28 10.44 -4.56 -26.90
CA TYR A 28 9.34 -4.70 -25.97
C TYR A 28 9.62 -5.83 -24.98
N ASN A 29 9.14 -5.68 -23.75
CA ASN A 29 9.25 -6.69 -22.72
C ASN A 29 7.85 -7.10 -22.25
N TRP A 30 7.64 -8.42 -22.20
CA TRP A 30 6.44 -8.99 -21.59
C TRP A 30 6.74 -9.44 -20.16
N SER A 31 5.73 -9.41 -19.34
CA SER A 31 5.77 -9.97 -17.98
C SER A 31 4.42 -10.55 -17.62
N ALA A 32 4.43 -11.54 -16.74
CA ALA A 32 3.19 -12.05 -16.16
C ALA A 32 3.37 -12.27 -14.66
N ASN A 33 2.35 -11.94 -13.89
CA ASN A 33 2.26 -12.25 -12.48
C ASN A 33 0.92 -12.94 -12.21
N LEU A 34 0.99 -14.14 -11.68
CA LEU A 34 -0.17 -14.93 -11.28
C LEU A 34 -0.11 -15.15 -9.78
N ARG A 35 -1.18 -14.81 -9.08
CA ARG A 35 -1.32 -15.08 -7.65
C ARG A 35 -2.61 -15.85 -7.39
N TYR A 36 -2.48 -16.98 -6.73
CA TYR A 36 -3.59 -17.74 -6.17
C TYR A 36 -3.47 -17.72 -4.65
N ARG A 37 -4.56 -17.45 -3.94
CA ARG A 37 -4.59 -17.40 -2.48
C ARG A 37 -5.87 -18.03 -1.94
N LEU A 38 -5.71 -19.09 -1.16
CA LEU A 38 -6.76 -19.68 -0.36
C LEU A 38 -6.76 -18.98 1.00
N LYS A 39 -7.91 -18.58 1.48
CA LYS A 39 -8.12 -17.96 2.79
C LYS A 39 -9.17 -18.70 3.59
N THR A 40 -8.97 -18.77 4.88
CA THR A 40 -9.97 -19.23 5.87
C THR A 40 -9.94 -18.27 7.05
N ASP A 41 -11.09 -17.77 7.44
CA ASP A 41 -11.26 -16.79 8.49
C ASP A 41 -12.44 -17.18 9.38
N THR A 42 -12.25 -17.16 10.70
CA THR A 42 -13.30 -17.48 11.68
C THR A 42 -14.08 -16.26 12.16
N SER A 43 -13.74 -15.06 11.67
CA SER A 43 -14.23 -13.78 12.20
C SER A 43 -15.50 -13.25 11.56
N ASN A 44 -16.02 -13.88 10.51
CA ASN A 44 -16.93 -13.17 9.61
C ASN A 44 -18.39 -13.14 10.00
N ASP A 45 -18.81 -13.67 11.14
CA ASP A 45 -20.17 -13.41 11.63
C ASP A 45 -20.24 -13.44 13.15
N VAL A 46 -20.52 -12.28 13.71
CA VAL A 46 -20.78 -12.07 15.14
C VAL A 46 -22.04 -12.81 15.63
N GLU A 47 -22.87 -13.33 14.74
CA GLU A 47 -24.13 -14.00 15.07
C GLU A 47 -24.10 -15.53 14.96
N GLU A 48 -23.14 -16.11 14.24
CA GLU A 48 -22.96 -17.56 14.16
C GLU A 48 -21.46 -17.87 14.03
N ASN A 49 -20.94 -18.85 14.76
CA ASN A 49 -19.57 -19.40 14.65
C ASN A 49 -19.26 -19.89 13.22
N SER A 50 -19.29 -19.03 12.25
CA SER A 50 -19.13 -19.36 10.84
C SER A 50 -17.69 -19.20 10.41
N VAL A 51 -17.14 -20.25 9.82
CA VAL A 51 -15.84 -20.23 9.14
C VAL A 51 -16.07 -19.81 7.70
N SER A 52 -15.52 -18.67 7.32
CA SER A 52 -15.53 -18.22 5.93
C SER A 52 -14.29 -18.72 5.21
N SER A 53 -14.46 -19.50 4.16
CA SER A 53 -13.36 -20.00 3.32
C SER A 53 -13.59 -19.64 1.86
N PHE A 54 -12.61 -18.99 1.25
CA PHE A 54 -12.68 -18.64 -0.16
C PHE A 54 -11.30 -18.56 -0.82
N SER A 55 -11.28 -18.60 -2.14
CA SER A 55 -10.07 -18.51 -2.92
C SER A 55 -10.08 -17.24 -3.78
N GLU A 56 -8.96 -16.57 -3.82
CA GLU A 56 -8.72 -15.41 -4.66
C GLU A 56 -7.69 -15.73 -5.74
N MET A 57 -7.93 -15.24 -6.92
CA MET A 57 -6.97 -15.28 -8.03
C MET A 57 -6.74 -13.86 -8.55
N ARG A 58 -5.49 -13.53 -8.82
CA ARG A 58 -5.12 -12.31 -9.53
C ARG A 58 -4.15 -12.66 -10.65
N SER A 59 -4.48 -12.23 -11.86
CA SER A 59 -3.63 -12.32 -13.04
C SER A 59 -3.25 -10.93 -13.50
N ARG A 60 -1.98 -10.69 -13.76
CA ARG A 60 -1.46 -9.46 -14.37
C ARG A 60 -0.61 -9.84 -15.58
N ILE A 61 -0.86 -9.17 -16.69
CA ILE A 61 -0.03 -9.27 -17.91
C ILE A 61 0.50 -7.87 -18.17
N GLY A 62 1.81 -7.73 -18.23
CA GLY A 62 2.52 -6.49 -18.49
C GLY A 62 3.12 -6.48 -19.88
N LEU A 63 3.14 -5.28 -20.49
CA LEU A 63 3.84 -4.97 -21.71
C LEU A 63 4.54 -3.61 -21.55
N ASP A 64 5.85 -3.62 -21.71
CA ASP A 64 6.65 -2.40 -21.83
C ASP A 64 7.08 -2.23 -23.29
N VAL A 65 6.78 -1.07 -23.86
CA VAL A 65 7.12 -0.69 -25.22
C VAL A 65 8.22 0.37 -25.14
N LEU A 66 9.43 0.02 -25.54
CA LEU A 66 10.64 0.77 -25.32
C LEU A 66 10.96 1.67 -26.54
N GLY A 67 11.14 2.96 -26.29
CA GLY A 67 11.69 3.90 -27.25
C GLY A 67 13.00 4.49 -26.70
N ASP A 68 13.67 5.36 -27.47
CA ASP A 68 14.99 5.90 -27.11
C ASP A 68 15.03 6.63 -25.77
N ASN A 69 14.03 7.47 -25.50
CA ASN A 69 13.91 8.25 -24.25
C ASN A 69 12.54 8.13 -23.60
N ALA A 70 11.63 7.37 -24.21
CA ALA A 70 10.29 7.20 -23.72
C ALA A 70 9.91 5.71 -23.68
N THR A 71 9.19 5.30 -22.66
CA THR A 71 8.66 3.95 -22.51
C THR A 71 7.18 4.05 -22.20
N ALA A 72 6.37 3.26 -22.87
CA ALA A 72 4.96 3.09 -22.53
C ALA A 72 4.80 1.77 -21.77
N HIS A 73 4.10 1.84 -20.63
CA HIS A 73 3.89 0.73 -19.72
C HIS A 73 2.41 0.39 -19.65
N PHE A 74 2.10 -0.90 -19.79
CA PHE A 74 0.73 -1.42 -19.71
C PHE A 74 0.71 -2.61 -18.77
N ILE A 75 -0.24 -2.64 -17.83
CA ILE A 75 -0.54 -3.82 -17.01
C ILE A 75 -2.05 -4.03 -17.03
N LEU A 76 -2.47 -5.08 -17.70
CA LEU A 76 -3.82 -5.62 -17.64
C LEU A 76 -3.94 -6.49 -16.38
N GLN A 77 -4.99 -6.32 -15.62
CA GLN A 77 -5.27 -7.10 -14.42
C GLN A 77 -6.66 -7.70 -14.45
N ASP A 78 -6.77 -8.93 -14.02
CA ASP A 78 -8.01 -9.59 -13.63
C ASP A 78 -7.87 -10.10 -12.19
N SER A 79 -8.83 -9.80 -11.34
CA SER A 79 -8.86 -10.21 -9.93
C SER A 79 -10.22 -10.82 -9.60
N ARG A 80 -10.22 -12.05 -9.08
CA ARG A 80 -11.44 -12.83 -8.85
C ARG A 80 -11.46 -13.48 -7.48
N ILE A 81 -12.67 -13.65 -6.95
CA ILE A 81 -12.96 -14.66 -5.94
C ILE A 81 -13.47 -15.88 -6.71
N ILE A 82 -12.79 -17.01 -6.59
CA ILE A 82 -13.13 -18.23 -7.32
C ILE A 82 -14.42 -18.80 -6.76
N GLY A 83 -15.38 -19.09 -7.67
CA GLY A 83 -16.69 -19.61 -7.30
C GLY A 83 -17.71 -18.55 -6.83
N ALA A 84 -17.33 -17.28 -6.78
CA ALA A 84 -18.29 -16.21 -6.53
C ALA A 84 -19.11 -15.91 -7.80
N PRO A 85 -20.41 -15.54 -7.69
CA PRO A 85 -21.19 -15.09 -8.82
C PRO A 85 -20.56 -13.85 -9.45
N ASP A 86 -20.62 -13.73 -10.78
CA ASP A 86 -19.94 -12.71 -11.60
C ASP A 86 -20.21 -11.25 -11.20
N ASN A 87 -21.27 -10.96 -10.50
CA ASN A 87 -21.65 -9.61 -10.07
C ASN A 87 -21.59 -9.39 -8.56
N SER A 88 -21.16 -10.38 -7.80
CA SER A 88 -20.83 -10.13 -6.42
C SER A 88 -19.49 -9.41 -6.41
N ALA A 89 -19.50 -8.10 -6.27
CA ALA A 89 -18.40 -7.45 -5.57
C ALA A 89 -18.29 -8.28 -4.29
N GLY A 90 -17.47 -9.33 -4.31
CA GLY A 90 -17.46 -10.31 -3.25
C GLY A 90 -17.39 -9.60 -1.91
N VAL A 91 -17.80 -10.25 -0.86
CA VAL A 91 -17.81 -9.75 0.53
C VAL A 91 -16.58 -8.89 0.90
N THR A 92 -15.53 -8.98 0.14
CA THR A 92 -14.28 -8.21 0.29
C THR A 92 -14.10 -7.04 -0.67
N GLY A 93 -14.99 -6.81 -1.64
CA GLY A 93 -14.81 -5.76 -2.67
C GLY A 93 -13.55 -5.94 -3.53
N ASN A 94 -12.97 -7.14 -3.56
CA ASN A 94 -11.67 -7.43 -4.18
C ASN A 94 -11.78 -8.11 -5.55
N THR A 95 -12.96 -8.07 -6.18
CA THR A 95 -13.18 -8.64 -7.51
C THR A 95 -13.26 -7.52 -8.53
N ILE A 96 -12.39 -7.56 -9.52
CA ILE A 96 -12.39 -6.65 -10.68
C ILE A 96 -12.17 -7.52 -11.92
N GLY A 97 -13.05 -7.41 -12.92
CA GLY A 97 -12.84 -8.01 -14.24
C GLY A 97 -11.63 -7.41 -14.95
N PRO A 98 -11.32 -7.87 -16.18
CA PRO A 98 -10.17 -7.40 -16.92
C PRO A 98 -10.16 -5.87 -17.03
N THR A 99 -9.15 -5.22 -16.46
CA THR A 99 -9.01 -3.76 -16.43
C THR A 99 -7.54 -3.36 -16.54
N LEU A 100 -7.28 -2.13 -16.96
CA LEU A 100 -5.95 -1.56 -16.94
C LEU A 100 -5.58 -1.15 -15.51
N HIS A 101 -4.77 -1.97 -14.87
CA HIS A 101 -4.22 -1.67 -13.55
C HIS A 101 -3.18 -0.56 -13.61
N GLN A 102 -2.33 -0.59 -14.65
CA GLN A 102 -1.40 0.50 -14.95
C GLN A 102 -1.41 0.78 -16.46
N VAL A 103 -1.41 2.04 -16.82
CA VAL A 103 -1.19 2.54 -18.17
C VAL A 103 -0.56 3.92 -18.06
N TYR A 104 0.71 4.02 -18.33
CA TYR A 104 1.46 5.27 -18.24
C TYR A 104 2.64 5.27 -19.19
N PHE A 105 3.17 6.43 -19.46
CA PHE A 105 4.44 6.56 -20.12
C PHE A 105 5.47 7.23 -19.21
N THR A 106 6.73 6.90 -19.41
CA THR A 106 7.87 7.57 -18.83
C THR A 106 8.67 8.27 -19.93
N TYR A 107 9.23 9.43 -19.60
CA TYR A 107 10.20 10.12 -20.45
C TYR A 107 11.45 10.41 -19.62
N GLU A 108 12.58 9.88 -20.09
CA GLU A 108 13.89 10.06 -19.47
C GLU A 108 14.59 11.26 -20.04
N GLY A 109 14.73 12.33 -19.26
CA GLY A 109 15.52 13.51 -19.58
C GLY A 109 16.80 13.56 -18.73
N TYR A 110 17.60 14.63 -18.88
CA TYR A 110 18.81 14.81 -18.08
C TYR A 110 18.49 14.82 -16.57
N LYS A 111 18.88 13.74 -15.88
CA LYS A 111 18.67 13.53 -14.43
C LYS A 111 17.19 13.62 -13.97
N ARG A 112 16.23 13.53 -14.88
CA ARG A 112 14.80 13.58 -14.57
C ARG A 112 14.06 12.49 -15.31
N THR A 113 13.06 11.91 -14.65
CA THR A 113 12.08 11.03 -15.26
C THR A 113 10.72 11.66 -15.07
N PHE A 114 10.00 11.86 -16.14
CA PHE A 114 8.59 12.25 -16.13
C PHE A 114 7.75 11.02 -16.33
N GLN A 115 6.74 10.84 -15.50
CA GLN A 115 5.81 9.72 -15.56
C GLN A 115 4.39 10.27 -15.53
N VAL A 116 3.56 9.88 -16.51
CA VAL A 116 2.20 10.39 -16.66
C VAL A 116 1.26 9.26 -17.01
N GLY A 117 0.12 9.17 -16.34
CA GLY A 117 -0.92 8.17 -16.54
C GLY A 117 -1.33 7.51 -15.24
N ARG A 118 -1.72 6.23 -15.32
CA ARG A 118 -2.15 5.42 -14.20
C ARG A 118 -1.05 4.44 -13.79
N PHE A 119 -0.56 4.56 -12.55
CA PHE A 119 0.60 3.80 -12.05
C PHE A 119 0.51 3.47 -10.55
N GLU A 120 1.20 2.42 -10.14
CA GLU A 120 1.42 2.15 -8.72
C GLU A 120 2.41 3.17 -8.13
N LEU A 121 2.09 3.73 -6.96
CA LEU A 121 2.99 4.58 -6.19
C LEU A 121 3.15 4.02 -4.78
N ALA A 122 4.40 3.92 -4.34
CA ALA A 122 4.76 3.53 -2.98
C ALA A 122 5.89 4.42 -2.49
N LEU A 123 5.74 5.03 -1.31
CA LEU A 123 6.75 5.88 -0.69
C LEU A 123 7.28 5.24 0.59
N GLY A 124 8.59 5.29 0.78
CA GLY A 124 9.27 4.74 1.93
C GLY A 124 8.90 3.29 2.20
N ASN A 125 8.47 3.01 3.43
CA ASN A 125 7.96 1.70 3.83
C ASN A 125 6.46 1.53 3.62
N GLN A 126 5.81 2.45 2.90
CA GLN A 126 4.39 2.42 2.57
C GLN A 126 3.42 2.72 3.74
N ARG A 127 3.87 3.40 4.78
CA ARG A 127 2.96 3.82 5.86
C ARG A 127 1.99 4.92 5.43
N ILE A 128 2.42 5.78 4.51
CA ILE A 128 1.66 6.95 4.05
C ILE A 128 1.06 6.72 2.66
N ILE A 129 1.86 6.31 1.68
CA ILE A 129 1.40 5.96 0.34
C ILE A 129 1.86 4.56 0.00
N ALA A 130 0.90 3.69 -0.33
CA ALA A 130 1.12 2.28 -0.60
C ALA A 130 0.40 1.82 -1.87
N LYS A 131 1.03 0.92 -2.60
CA LYS A 131 0.42 0.19 -3.71
C LYS A 131 -0.55 -0.92 -3.27
N ASN A 132 -0.58 -1.22 -1.98
CA ASN A 132 -1.52 -2.12 -1.32
C ASN A 132 -1.69 -3.49 -2.00
N ASN A 133 -0.58 -4.09 -2.41
CA ASN A 133 -0.58 -5.33 -3.19
C ASN A 133 -0.99 -6.59 -2.39
N TRP A 134 -1.19 -6.48 -1.07
CA TRP A 134 -1.84 -7.52 -0.29
C TRP A 134 -3.28 -7.74 -0.77
N ASN A 135 -4.04 -6.67 -0.98
CA ASN A 135 -5.39 -6.77 -1.54
C ASN A 135 -5.36 -7.43 -2.91
N ASN A 136 -6.45 -8.10 -3.25
CA ASN A 136 -6.52 -8.81 -4.53
C ASN A 136 -6.46 -7.86 -5.73
N THR A 137 -6.96 -6.65 -5.60
CA THR A 137 -6.92 -5.63 -6.67
C THR A 137 -5.68 -4.75 -6.66
N GLY A 138 -5.06 -4.52 -5.48
CA GLY A 138 -3.98 -3.54 -5.35
C GLY A 138 -4.49 -2.09 -5.47
N ARG A 139 -3.56 -1.13 -5.58
CA ARG A 139 -3.87 0.30 -5.74
C ARG A 139 -2.98 0.94 -6.79
N SER A 140 -3.60 1.67 -7.71
CA SER A 140 -2.94 2.55 -8.67
C SER A 140 -3.49 3.95 -8.52
N PHE A 141 -2.67 4.93 -8.89
CA PHE A 141 -3.00 6.35 -8.90
C PHE A 141 -2.92 6.86 -10.33
N GLU A 142 -3.76 7.81 -10.67
CA GLU A 142 -3.67 8.57 -11.91
C GLU A 142 -2.95 9.89 -11.65
N GLY A 143 -2.23 10.40 -12.64
CA GLY A 143 -1.58 11.70 -12.50
C GLY A 143 -0.19 11.80 -13.08
N ILE A 144 0.60 12.71 -12.49
CA ILE A 144 1.94 13.06 -12.91
C ILE A 144 2.91 12.84 -11.75
N LEU A 145 4.03 12.20 -12.07
CA LEU A 145 5.16 12.01 -11.15
C LEU A 145 6.45 12.43 -11.86
N VAL A 146 7.18 13.33 -11.22
CA VAL A 146 8.52 13.76 -11.67
C VAL A 146 9.55 13.27 -10.67
N LYS A 147 10.47 12.43 -11.12
CA LYS A 147 11.63 11.98 -10.34
C LYS A 147 12.85 12.75 -10.78
N ARG A 148 13.68 13.17 -9.84
CA ARG A 148 14.95 13.83 -10.09
C ARG A 148 16.07 13.21 -9.29
N LYS A 149 17.03 12.60 -9.96
CA LYS A 149 18.27 12.12 -9.35
C LYS A 149 19.15 13.29 -8.90
N THR A 150 19.69 13.22 -7.71
CA THR A 150 20.61 14.18 -7.10
C THR A 150 21.90 13.48 -6.67
N GLN A 151 22.91 14.21 -6.23
CA GLN A 151 24.15 13.62 -5.72
C GLN A 151 23.94 12.79 -4.44
N ILE A 152 22.94 13.14 -3.65
CA ILE A 152 22.66 12.52 -2.35
C ILE A 152 21.41 11.65 -2.34
N GLY A 153 20.79 11.39 -3.50
CA GLY A 153 19.57 10.57 -3.57
C GLY A 153 18.60 11.03 -4.66
N GLU A 154 17.31 10.94 -4.40
CA GLU A 154 16.26 11.21 -5.38
C GLU A 154 15.15 12.08 -4.78
N ARG A 155 14.62 13.00 -5.58
CA ARG A 155 13.40 13.79 -5.27
C ARG A 155 12.26 13.35 -6.16
N LEU A 156 11.08 13.25 -5.55
CA LEU A 156 9.83 12.96 -6.22
C LEU A 156 8.88 14.14 -6.02
N LEU A 157 8.26 14.58 -7.11
CA LEU A 157 7.14 15.54 -7.10
C LEU A 157 5.97 14.86 -7.78
N PHE A 158 4.80 14.94 -7.20
CA PHE A 158 3.61 14.30 -7.76
C PHE A 158 2.36 15.12 -7.55
N THR A 159 1.42 14.96 -8.47
CA THR A 159 0.04 15.39 -8.30
C THR A 159 -0.87 14.30 -8.87
N LEU A 160 -1.83 13.89 -8.05
CA LEU A 160 -2.66 12.71 -8.26
C LEU A 160 -4.12 13.09 -8.01
N PRO A 161 -4.95 13.29 -9.03
CA PRO A 161 -6.39 13.26 -8.86
C PRO A 161 -6.80 11.88 -8.33
N VAL A 162 -7.41 11.85 -7.16
CA VAL A 162 -7.86 10.63 -6.48
C VAL A 162 -9.31 10.33 -6.80
N VAL A 163 -10.11 11.37 -6.86
CA VAL A 163 -11.49 11.37 -7.31
C VAL A 163 -11.68 12.57 -8.21
N GLU A 164 -12.23 12.35 -9.38
CA GLU A 164 -12.65 13.36 -10.34
C GLU A 164 -14.12 13.11 -10.61
N THR A 165 -14.97 14.03 -10.20
CA THR A 165 -16.41 13.94 -10.40
C THR A 165 -16.75 14.62 -11.71
N TYR A 166 -16.96 13.83 -12.74
CA TYR A 166 -17.43 14.30 -14.02
C TYR A 166 -18.96 14.31 -14.03
N ASP A 167 -19.56 15.43 -13.71
CA ASP A 167 -20.98 15.64 -13.89
C ASP A 167 -21.27 16.78 -14.88
N THR A 168 -22.53 16.88 -15.32
CA THR A 168 -22.96 17.88 -16.31
C THR A 168 -23.03 19.30 -15.75
N GLU A 169 -22.88 19.48 -14.46
CA GLU A 169 -23.00 20.75 -13.76
C GLU A 169 -21.65 21.34 -13.34
N HIS A 170 -20.52 20.66 -13.65
CA HIS A 170 -19.16 21.07 -13.25
C HIS A 170 -19.03 21.26 -11.72
N ASP A 171 -19.60 20.34 -10.94
CA ASP A 171 -19.49 20.37 -9.50
C ASP A 171 -18.16 19.76 -9.04
N ASP A 172 -17.10 20.60 -8.96
CA ASP A 172 -15.78 20.20 -8.46
C ASP A 172 -15.75 19.97 -6.94
N SER A 173 -16.90 20.08 -6.25
CA SER A 173 -16.98 20.00 -4.78
C SER A 173 -16.61 18.61 -4.24
N LYS A 174 -16.72 17.58 -5.06
CA LYS A 174 -16.41 16.17 -4.71
C LYS A 174 -15.01 15.74 -5.11
N ASP A 175 -14.24 16.59 -5.76
CA ASP A 175 -12.92 16.26 -6.25
C ASP A 175 -11.91 16.13 -5.13
N HIS A 176 -11.06 15.13 -5.24
CA HIS A 176 -9.99 14.88 -4.30
C HIS A 176 -8.66 14.85 -5.03
N VAL A 177 -7.71 15.66 -4.61
CA VAL A 177 -6.37 15.75 -5.19
C VAL A 177 -5.32 15.56 -4.12
N LEU A 178 -4.37 14.67 -4.36
CA LEU A 178 -3.19 14.49 -3.52
C LEU A 178 -1.95 14.98 -4.29
N SER A 179 -1.29 16.00 -3.77
CA SER A 179 -0.04 16.52 -4.31
C SER A 179 1.07 16.46 -3.28
N GLY A 180 2.31 16.31 -3.70
CA GLY A 180 3.38 16.27 -2.72
C GLY A 180 4.78 16.24 -3.29
N MET A 181 5.71 16.39 -2.35
CA MET A 181 7.15 16.20 -2.54
C MET A 181 7.66 15.19 -1.53
N TYR A 182 8.46 14.25 -2.01
CA TYR A 182 9.15 13.26 -1.21
C TYR A 182 10.63 13.24 -1.59
N TRP A 183 11.51 13.25 -0.62
CA TRP A 183 12.94 13.29 -0.87
C TRP A 183 13.63 12.11 -0.19
N ASN A 184 14.19 11.22 -0.99
CA ASN A 184 15.02 10.12 -0.51
C ASN A 184 16.49 10.59 -0.47
N ILE A 185 17.04 10.77 0.73
CA ILE A 185 18.40 11.24 0.97
C ILE A 185 19.22 10.09 1.52
N ASN A 186 20.22 9.64 0.77
CA ASN A 186 21.14 8.59 1.20
C ASN A 186 22.12 9.12 2.24
N LEU A 187 22.39 8.31 3.26
CA LEU A 187 23.30 8.60 4.37
C LEU A 187 24.41 7.53 4.48
N PRO A 188 25.29 7.40 3.48
CA PRO A 188 26.31 6.33 3.45
C PRO A 188 27.29 6.41 4.62
N GLY A 189 27.49 7.60 5.21
CA GLY A 189 28.36 7.79 6.39
C GLY A 189 27.82 7.13 7.67
N ILE A 190 26.52 6.79 7.73
CA ILE A 190 25.95 6.02 8.84
C ILE A 190 26.10 4.52 8.58
N GLY A 191 25.85 4.08 7.35
CA GLY A 191 25.97 2.72 6.88
C GLY A 191 25.28 2.54 5.54
N GLU A 192 25.66 1.51 4.81
CA GLU A 192 25.09 1.21 3.49
C GLU A 192 23.58 1.02 3.55
N GLY A 193 22.87 1.68 2.64
CA GLY A 193 21.41 1.68 2.58
C GLY A 193 20.71 2.52 3.65
N SER A 194 21.47 3.28 4.47
CA SER A 194 20.90 4.26 5.39
C SER A 194 20.37 5.46 4.64
N LYS A 195 19.20 5.96 5.05
CA LYS A 195 18.53 7.09 4.41
C LYS A 195 17.61 7.86 5.35
N VAL A 196 17.36 9.09 5.00
CA VAL A 196 16.30 9.93 5.59
C VAL A 196 15.40 10.44 4.49
N GLU A 197 14.11 10.46 4.75
CA GLU A 197 13.08 10.68 3.73
C GLU A 197 12.06 11.73 4.23
N PRO A 198 12.40 13.04 4.19
CA PRO A 198 11.45 14.10 4.48
C PRO A 198 10.42 14.23 3.36
N TYR A 199 9.19 14.58 3.72
CA TYR A 199 8.11 14.80 2.77
C TYR A 199 7.13 15.87 3.23
N VAL A 200 6.49 16.49 2.24
CA VAL A 200 5.35 17.37 2.40
C VAL A 200 4.31 17.01 1.36
N MET A 201 3.06 16.93 1.80
CA MET A 201 1.93 16.61 0.94
C MET A 201 0.76 17.53 1.26
N ASN A 202 -0.09 17.75 0.29
CA ASN A 202 -1.36 18.43 0.43
C ASN A 202 -2.45 17.52 -0.11
N TYR A 203 -3.45 17.25 0.71
CA TYR A 203 -4.66 16.57 0.32
C TYR A 203 -5.80 17.55 0.30
N GLN A 204 -6.42 17.73 -0.84
CA GLN A 204 -7.55 18.61 -1.06
C GLN A 204 -8.81 17.78 -1.23
N GLN A 205 -9.80 18.07 -0.43
CA GLN A 205 -11.15 17.53 -0.51
C GLN A 205 -12.11 18.66 -0.15
N VAL A 206 -12.87 19.12 -1.13
CA VAL A 206 -13.65 20.35 -0.98
C VAL A 206 -14.90 20.12 -0.13
N GLN A 207 -15.58 19.00 -0.32
CA GLN A 207 -16.93 18.77 0.23
C GLN A 207 -16.96 18.66 1.76
N ASP A 208 -16.00 17.99 2.39
CA ASP A 208 -16.10 17.60 3.81
C ASP A 208 -15.20 18.38 4.75
N ASN A 209 -14.61 19.51 4.29
CA ASN A 209 -13.58 20.24 5.05
C ASN A 209 -12.42 19.35 5.54
N ALA A 210 -12.19 18.23 4.86
CA ALA A 210 -11.17 17.24 5.19
C ALA A 210 -9.83 17.51 4.51
N SER A 211 -9.67 18.70 3.89
CA SER A 211 -8.39 19.12 3.32
C SER A 211 -7.36 19.34 4.40
N TYR A 212 -6.13 18.85 4.17
CA TYR A 212 -5.02 19.01 5.10
C TYR A 212 -3.66 19.06 4.42
N ASN A 213 -2.70 19.66 5.07
CA ASN A 213 -1.30 19.49 4.76
C ASN A 213 -0.72 18.36 5.62
N MET A 214 0.17 17.58 5.05
CA MET A 214 0.92 16.56 5.75
C MET A 214 2.40 16.86 5.68
N PHE A 215 3.06 16.84 6.82
CA PHE A 215 4.51 16.98 6.97
C PHE A 215 5.02 15.73 7.65
N GLY A 216 6.11 15.18 7.15
CA GLY A 216 6.69 14.02 7.79
C GLY A 216 8.13 13.77 7.41
N CYS A 217 8.71 12.85 8.14
CA CYS A 217 10.07 12.40 7.91
C CYS A 217 10.20 10.94 8.35
N ARG A 218 10.77 10.13 7.47
CA ARG A 218 11.16 8.76 7.78
C ARG A 218 12.69 8.66 7.82
N ALA A 219 13.23 7.94 8.79
CA ALA A 219 14.63 7.55 8.86
C ALA A 219 14.73 6.02 8.82
N ASP A 220 15.58 5.48 7.95
CA ASP A 220 15.93 4.06 7.87
C ASP A 220 17.45 3.97 7.96
N LEU A 221 17.94 3.67 9.16
CA LEU A 221 19.35 3.72 9.47
C LEU A 221 19.88 2.31 9.77
N LYS A 222 21.01 1.99 9.19
CA LYS A 222 21.67 0.69 9.29
C LYS A 222 23.11 0.89 9.68
N ARG A 223 23.49 0.32 10.81
CA ARG A 223 24.88 0.36 11.26
C ARG A 223 25.26 -0.98 11.84
N ASN A 224 26.18 -1.68 11.16
CA ASN A 224 26.54 -3.06 11.50
C ASN A 224 25.28 -3.94 11.58
N SER A 225 25.04 -4.56 12.72
CA SER A 225 23.88 -5.40 13.00
C SER A 225 22.63 -4.62 13.47
N ILE A 226 22.76 -3.34 13.77
CA ILE A 226 21.66 -2.53 14.29
C ILE A 226 20.85 -1.92 13.14
N LEU A 227 19.55 -2.09 13.20
CA LEU A 227 18.57 -1.52 12.29
C LEU A 227 17.67 -0.57 13.07
N PHE A 228 17.55 0.65 12.60
CA PHE A 228 16.63 1.64 13.13
C PHE A 228 15.73 2.12 12.02
N GLU A 229 14.42 2.07 12.24
CA GLU A 229 13.42 2.70 11.38
C GLU A 229 12.49 3.53 12.24
N GLY A 230 12.36 4.80 11.91
CA GLY A 230 11.40 5.70 12.55
C GLY A 230 10.67 6.52 11.50
N GLU A 231 9.40 6.82 11.74
CA GLU A 231 8.62 7.73 10.90
C GLU A 231 7.71 8.59 11.76
N PHE A 232 7.72 9.89 11.49
CA PHE A 232 6.78 10.84 12.04
C PHE A 232 6.01 11.51 10.91
N ALA A 233 4.69 11.57 11.03
CA ALA A 233 3.81 12.31 10.13
C ALA A 233 2.80 13.13 10.92
N MET A 234 2.53 14.34 10.47
CA MET A 234 1.53 15.25 11.04
C MET A 234 0.59 15.71 9.94
N GLN A 235 -0.71 15.57 10.15
CA GLN A 235 -1.76 16.15 9.32
C GLN A 235 -2.29 17.41 10.01
N SER A 236 -2.36 18.50 9.26
CA SER A 236 -2.70 19.81 9.81
C SER A 236 -3.59 20.60 8.87
N SER A 237 -4.69 21.12 9.41
CA SER A 237 -5.55 22.12 8.79
C SER A 237 -6.17 23.01 9.87
N ARG A 238 -7.19 23.79 9.52
CA ARG A 238 -7.93 24.58 10.50
C ARG A 238 -8.58 23.74 11.60
N ARG A 239 -9.05 22.53 11.26
CA ARG A 239 -9.74 21.60 12.17
C ARG A 239 -8.98 20.31 12.42
N ILE A 240 -8.06 19.91 11.53
CA ILE A 240 -7.34 18.64 11.64
C ILE A 240 -6.00 18.89 12.33
N LYS A 241 -5.74 18.14 13.41
CA LYS A 241 -4.50 18.16 14.20
C LYS A 241 -4.07 16.74 14.57
N ALA A 242 -3.73 15.95 13.59
CA ALA A 242 -3.47 14.53 13.74
C ALA A 242 -2.01 14.16 13.51
N ASN A 243 -1.54 13.11 14.16
CA ASN A 243 -0.17 12.63 13.98
C ASN A 243 -0.05 11.11 14.02
N ASN A 244 1.01 10.62 13.37
CA ASN A 244 1.42 9.22 13.39
C ASN A 244 2.91 9.14 13.73
N ARG A 245 3.27 8.27 14.65
CA ARG A 245 4.65 8.03 15.10
C ARG A 245 4.93 6.55 15.04
N SER A 246 6.03 6.18 14.41
CA SER A 246 6.49 4.79 14.42
C SER A 246 7.97 4.73 14.75
N LEU A 247 8.33 3.73 15.50
CA LEU A 247 9.71 3.44 15.88
C LEU A 247 9.94 1.94 15.86
N ASN A 248 10.95 1.49 15.13
CA ASN A 248 11.38 0.11 15.10
C ASN A 248 12.88 0.04 15.36
N LEU A 249 13.28 -0.78 16.31
CA LEU A 249 14.68 -1.10 16.59
C LEU A 249 14.90 -2.58 16.31
N GLY A 250 15.84 -2.87 15.41
CA GLY A 250 16.13 -4.22 14.97
C GLY A 250 17.59 -4.60 15.18
N TYR A 251 17.80 -5.89 15.34
CA TYR A 251 19.11 -6.53 15.33
C TYR A 251 19.14 -7.59 14.25
N LYS A 252 20.04 -7.47 13.29
CA LYS A 252 20.30 -8.46 12.23
C LYS A 252 21.57 -9.20 12.55
N THR A 253 21.58 -10.52 12.39
CA THR A 253 22.75 -11.34 12.67
C THR A 253 22.90 -12.47 11.66
N ASP A 254 24.13 -12.77 11.32
CA ASP A 254 24.53 -13.96 10.56
C ASP A 254 25.30 -14.96 11.45
N GLN A 255 25.42 -14.68 12.76
CA GLN A 255 26.12 -15.55 13.73
C GLN A 255 25.37 -16.85 14.03
N PHE A 256 24.05 -16.83 13.88
CA PHE A 256 23.19 -17.98 14.12
C PHE A 256 22.57 -18.44 12.80
N ASN A 257 22.75 -19.69 12.44
CA ASN A 257 22.17 -20.24 11.21
C ASN A 257 20.64 -20.22 11.19
N TRP A 258 20.00 -20.13 12.34
CA TRP A 258 18.55 -20.17 12.48
C TRP A 258 17.90 -18.79 12.64
N LEU A 259 18.62 -17.77 13.14
CA LEU A 259 18.10 -16.43 13.40
C LEU A 259 18.64 -15.43 12.37
N LYS A 260 17.75 -14.72 11.68
CA LYS A 260 18.11 -13.64 10.77
C LYS A 260 18.03 -12.26 11.40
N SER A 261 16.94 -11.99 12.13
CA SER A 261 16.73 -10.70 12.77
C SER A 261 15.68 -10.77 13.86
N LEU A 262 15.81 -9.87 14.83
CA LEU A 262 14.79 -9.51 15.82
C LEU A 262 14.49 -8.03 15.67
N THR A 263 13.24 -7.64 15.83
CA THR A 263 12.81 -6.23 15.76
C THR A 263 11.73 -6.00 16.80
N ALA A 264 11.89 -4.95 17.60
CA ALA A 264 10.86 -4.43 18.48
C ALA A 264 10.34 -3.12 17.90
N GLY A 265 9.03 -2.91 17.94
CA GLY A 265 8.38 -1.75 17.36
C GLY A 265 7.32 -1.12 18.27
N LEU A 266 7.15 0.19 18.12
CA LEU A 266 6.09 0.99 18.71
C LEU A 266 5.47 1.84 17.61
N ASP A 267 4.17 1.73 17.44
CA ASP A 267 3.37 2.58 16.55
C ASP A 267 2.31 3.32 17.37
N ILE A 268 2.21 4.63 17.18
CA ILE A 268 1.17 5.46 17.79
C ILE A 268 0.50 6.27 16.69
N VAL A 269 -0.76 6.00 16.46
CA VAL A 269 -1.65 6.71 15.53
C VAL A 269 -2.63 7.50 16.37
N SER A 270 -2.60 8.83 16.29
CA SER A 270 -3.49 9.66 17.10
C SER A 270 -4.97 9.33 16.85
N GLY A 271 -5.75 9.36 17.92
CA GLY A 271 -7.20 9.23 17.90
C GLY A 271 -7.87 10.59 18.09
N ASP A 272 -9.15 10.63 17.83
CA ASP A 272 -10.01 11.80 17.99
C ASP A 272 -10.50 11.90 19.43
N ASP A 273 -10.49 13.11 19.96
CA ASP A 273 -11.13 13.43 21.25
C ASP A 273 -12.47 14.11 20.97
N PRO A 274 -13.61 13.43 21.18
CA PRO A 274 -14.92 14.03 20.95
C PRO A 274 -15.24 15.20 21.88
N GLY A 275 -14.41 15.48 22.88
CA GLY A 275 -14.51 16.62 23.76
C GLY A 275 -13.94 17.92 23.17
N THR A 276 -13.32 17.87 21.99
CA THR A 276 -12.74 19.03 21.29
C THR A 276 -13.46 19.32 19.99
N ASP A 277 -13.27 20.53 19.44
CA ASP A 277 -13.76 20.90 18.11
C ASP A 277 -12.79 20.49 16.99
N ASP A 278 -11.58 20.03 17.33
CA ASP A 278 -10.55 19.58 16.41
C ASP A 278 -10.77 18.11 16.01
N LEU A 279 -10.31 17.73 14.85
CA LEU A 279 -10.28 16.35 14.35
C LEU A 279 -8.86 15.80 14.54
N GLU A 280 -8.66 14.98 15.55
CA GLU A 280 -7.32 14.58 16.00
C GLU A 280 -6.92 13.18 15.55
N GLY A 281 -7.87 12.41 15.03
CA GLY A 281 -7.59 11.08 14.45
C GLY A 281 -6.76 11.16 13.18
N PHE A 282 -5.68 10.35 13.10
CA PHE A 282 -4.82 10.32 11.92
C PHE A 282 -5.41 9.44 10.82
N SER A 283 -5.57 9.99 9.62
CA SER A 283 -6.07 9.24 8.47
C SER A 283 -4.94 8.54 7.71
N LYS A 284 -4.98 7.20 7.71
CA LYS A 284 -4.10 6.37 6.86
C LYS A 284 -4.77 6.02 5.52
N TYR A 285 -5.35 6.98 4.86
CA TYR A 285 -6.18 6.76 3.68
C TYR A 285 -5.46 5.99 2.56
N PHE A 286 -4.19 6.31 2.29
CA PHE A 286 -3.39 5.69 1.23
C PHE A 286 -2.33 4.72 1.75
N GLY A 287 -2.14 4.62 3.06
CA GLY A 287 -1.13 3.79 3.69
C GLY A 287 -1.45 2.29 3.63
N ALA A 288 -0.41 1.46 3.76
CA ALA A 288 -0.56 0.04 4.03
C ALA A 288 -0.87 -0.16 5.52
N ARG A 289 -1.84 -1.01 5.81
CA ARG A 289 -2.22 -1.37 7.17
C ARG A 289 -1.69 -2.76 7.51
N HIS A 290 -2.07 -3.76 6.74
CA HIS A 290 -1.62 -5.14 6.86
C HIS A 290 -0.09 -5.33 7.01
N LYS A 291 0.69 -4.55 6.30
CA LYS A 291 2.16 -4.62 6.36
C LYS A 291 2.73 -4.24 7.73
N HIS A 292 2.02 -3.41 8.48
CA HIS A 292 2.52 -2.78 9.71
C HIS A 292 1.83 -3.30 10.96
N HIS A 293 0.51 -3.49 10.90
CA HIS A 293 -0.37 -3.73 12.05
C HIS A 293 -0.90 -5.16 12.08
N GLY A 294 -0.04 -6.15 11.84
CA GLY A 294 -0.39 -7.57 11.85
C GLY A 294 -1.04 -8.05 10.55
N TYR A 295 -1.33 -9.34 10.52
CA TYR A 295 -1.91 -10.01 9.36
C TYR A 295 -3.42 -10.21 9.49
N TYR A 296 -3.97 -10.02 10.69
CA TYR A 296 -5.39 -10.05 10.95
C TYR A 296 -6.01 -8.69 10.67
N ASP A 297 -6.46 -8.49 9.44
CA ASP A 297 -6.95 -7.18 8.96
C ASP A 297 -8.33 -6.78 9.49
N TYR A 298 -9.06 -7.71 10.14
CA TYR A 298 -10.45 -7.53 10.50
C TYR A 298 -10.62 -6.56 11.68
N GLY A 299 -11.48 -5.57 11.51
CA GLY A 299 -11.83 -4.61 12.56
C GLY A 299 -10.84 -3.45 12.77
N LEU A 300 -9.53 -3.66 12.56
CA LEU A 300 -8.51 -2.62 12.72
C LEU A 300 -8.71 -1.42 11.79
N HIS A 301 -9.35 -1.63 10.64
CA HIS A 301 -9.46 -0.60 9.62
C HIS A 301 -10.59 0.38 9.81
N LYS A 302 -11.71 -0.09 10.36
CA LYS A 302 -12.92 0.73 10.51
C LYS A 302 -12.95 1.52 11.80
N LYS A 303 -12.17 1.13 12.79
CA LYS A 303 -12.22 1.68 14.15
C LYS A 303 -11.09 2.67 14.45
N TYR A 304 -9.89 2.45 13.89
CA TYR A 304 -8.68 3.11 14.37
C TYR A 304 -8.07 4.15 13.43
N PHE A 305 -8.44 4.18 12.14
CA PHE A 305 -7.76 5.02 11.15
C PHE A 305 -8.71 5.96 10.43
N GLY A 306 -8.77 7.19 10.87
CA GLY A 306 -9.58 8.27 10.29
C GLY A 306 -9.66 9.46 11.23
N HIS A 307 -10.08 10.60 10.72
CA HIS A 307 -10.07 11.86 11.49
C HIS A 307 -11.01 11.85 12.70
N THR A 308 -12.03 10.99 12.70
CA THR A 308 -13.02 10.83 13.79
C THR A 308 -12.90 9.48 14.48
N HIS A 309 -11.75 8.79 14.36
CA HIS A 309 -11.55 7.43 14.86
C HIS A 309 -10.66 7.43 16.11
N GLU A 310 -10.70 6.34 16.85
CA GLU A 310 -10.07 6.19 18.17
C GLU A 310 -8.54 6.20 18.15
N GLY A 311 -7.91 6.04 16.97
CA GLY A 311 -6.48 5.87 16.88
C GLY A 311 -5.99 4.53 17.42
N LEU A 312 -4.68 4.32 17.43
CA LEU A 312 -4.08 3.05 17.80
C LEU A 312 -2.72 3.24 18.44
N GLN A 313 -2.46 2.55 19.51
CA GLN A 313 -1.11 2.25 19.97
C GLN A 313 -0.83 0.77 19.78
N GLU A 314 0.32 0.44 19.20
CA GLU A 314 0.75 -0.92 18.96
C GLU A 314 2.18 -1.12 19.45
N LEU A 315 2.38 -2.13 20.27
CA LEU A 315 3.69 -2.70 20.58
C LEU A 315 3.86 -3.98 19.79
N ASN A 316 4.99 -4.16 19.13
CA ASN A 316 5.25 -5.40 18.40
C ASN A 316 6.67 -5.93 18.60
N LEU A 317 6.78 -7.25 18.50
CA LEU A 317 8.05 -7.98 18.51
C LEU A 317 8.05 -8.97 17.35
N LYS A 318 9.04 -8.87 16.46
CA LYS A 318 9.11 -9.66 15.22
C LYS A 318 10.43 -10.39 15.14
N GLY A 319 10.38 -11.72 15.04
CA GLY A 319 11.54 -12.59 14.78
C GLY A 319 11.50 -13.17 13.37
N ARG A 320 12.62 -13.11 12.65
CA ARG A 320 12.78 -13.78 11.35
C ARG A 320 13.79 -14.89 11.49
N PHE A 321 13.40 -16.07 11.05
CA PHE A 321 14.16 -17.28 11.20
C PHE A 321 14.38 -17.97 9.86
N ASN A 322 15.55 -18.63 9.71
CA ASN A 322 15.71 -19.68 8.70
C ASN A 322 14.93 -20.90 9.21
N PHE A 323 14.04 -21.45 8.41
CA PHE A 323 13.16 -22.54 8.87
C PHE A 323 13.48 -23.87 8.19
N LEU A 324 13.26 -23.97 6.92
CA LEU A 324 13.62 -25.12 6.06
C LEU A 324 14.47 -24.61 4.90
N ALA A 325 15.02 -25.52 4.09
CA ALA A 325 15.72 -25.12 2.88
C ALA A 325 14.85 -24.18 2.05
N ASP A 326 15.42 -23.04 1.63
CA ASP A 326 14.76 -22.00 0.84
C ASP A 326 13.50 -21.38 1.48
N SER A 327 13.37 -21.52 2.82
CA SER A 327 12.22 -21.04 3.57
C SER A 327 12.62 -20.12 4.74
N ASN A 328 11.76 -19.14 5.01
CA ASN A 328 11.88 -18.24 6.13
C ASN A 328 10.59 -18.26 6.94
N LEU A 329 10.72 -18.28 8.27
CA LEU A 329 9.61 -18.11 9.20
C LEU A 329 9.68 -16.71 9.80
N LEU A 330 8.58 -15.98 9.74
CA LEU A 330 8.31 -14.81 10.56
C LEU A 330 7.42 -15.24 11.72
N VAL A 331 7.83 -14.90 12.93
CA VAL A 331 6.98 -14.91 14.13
C VAL A 331 6.83 -13.46 14.54
N ALA A 332 5.59 -12.97 14.61
CA ALA A 332 5.33 -11.61 15.06
C ALA A 332 4.26 -11.64 16.17
N MET A 333 4.48 -10.83 17.18
CA MET A 333 3.55 -10.59 18.28
C MET A 333 3.17 -9.13 18.27
N HIS A 334 1.90 -8.84 18.39
CA HIS A 334 1.34 -7.51 18.44
C HIS A 334 0.45 -7.37 19.67
N ASN A 335 0.59 -6.28 20.39
CA ASN A 335 -0.36 -5.84 21.42
C ASN A 335 -0.95 -4.52 20.98
N PHE A 336 -2.25 -4.45 20.92
CA PHE A 336 -3.01 -3.29 20.48
C PHE A 336 -3.74 -2.64 21.63
N SER A 337 -3.72 -1.31 21.68
CA SER A 337 -4.48 -0.51 22.64
C SER A 337 -4.98 0.76 21.97
N SER A 338 -5.87 1.51 22.64
CA SER A 338 -6.23 2.85 22.24
C SER A 338 -4.99 3.75 22.14
N HIS A 339 -5.05 4.82 21.36
CA HIS A 339 -3.89 5.69 21.11
C HIS A 339 -3.26 6.27 22.38
N ASP A 340 -4.02 6.38 23.47
CA ASP A 340 -3.58 6.84 24.78
C ASP A 340 -3.17 5.69 25.74
N GLY A 341 -3.26 4.44 25.27
CA GLY A 341 -2.87 3.24 26.01
C GLY A 341 -3.80 2.83 27.16
N LYS A 342 -5.00 3.43 27.28
CA LYS A 342 -5.89 3.18 28.40
C LYS A 342 -6.82 1.98 28.21
N THR A 343 -7.16 1.69 26.96
CA THR A 343 -8.07 0.59 26.60
C THR A 343 -7.28 -0.44 25.81
N GLU A 344 -7.27 -1.68 26.25
CA GLU A 344 -6.71 -2.78 25.47
C GLU A 344 -7.67 -3.13 24.32
N ASN A 345 -7.11 -3.44 23.16
CA ASN A 345 -7.86 -3.79 21.97
C ASN A 345 -7.58 -5.21 21.49
N GLY A 346 -6.63 -5.88 22.13
CA GLY A 346 -6.31 -7.28 21.89
C GLY A 346 -4.86 -7.54 21.52
N ASN A 347 -4.58 -8.82 21.29
CA ASN A 347 -3.25 -9.33 20.96
C ASN A 347 -3.30 -10.17 19.68
N GLU A 348 -2.21 -10.12 18.91
CA GLU A 348 -2.10 -10.92 17.69
C GLU A 348 -0.78 -11.69 17.66
N LEU A 349 -0.85 -12.93 17.20
CA LEU A 349 0.32 -13.77 16.91
C LEU A 349 0.27 -14.21 15.45
N ASP A 350 1.32 -13.83 14.71
CA ASP A 350 1.50 -14.21 13.31
C ASP A 350 2.60 -15.26 13.15
N LEU A 351 2.31 -16.31 12.42
CA LEU A 351 3.25 -17.34 11.98
C LEU A 351 3.24 -17.41 10.45
N ILE A 352 4.24 -16.81 9.80
CA ILE A 352 4.26 -16.69 8.34
C ILE A 352 5.49 -17.41 7.78
N ILE A 353 5.26 -18.43 6.96
CA ILE A 353 6.30 -19.18 6.26
C ILE A 353 6.32 -18.73 4.80
N LYS A 354 7.48 -18.23 4.34
CA LYS A 354 7.72 -17.90 2.94
C LYS A 354 8.76 -18.83 2.37
N ARG A 355 8.46 -19.44 1.21
CA ARG A 355 9.37 -20.35 0.52
C ARG A 355 9.57 -19.95 -0.95
N LYS A 356 10.81 -19.93 -1.39
CA LYS A 356 11.16 -19.88 -2.80
C LYS A 356 11.09 -21.32 -3.35
N VAL A 357 10.11 -21.61 -4.20
CA VAL A 357 9.92 -22.95 -4.79
C VAL A 357 10.80 -23.10 -6.02
N SER A 358 10.89 -22.06 -6.86
CA SER A 358 11.80 -21.91 -8.00
C SER A 358 12.14 -20.44 -8.20
N ASP A 359 12.88 -20.09 -9.24
CA ASP A 359 13.16 -18.69 -9.56
C ASP A 359 11.89 -17.90 -9.86
N ASP A 360 10.91 -18.53 -10.47
CA ASP A 360 9.67 -17.91 -10.92
C ASP A 360 8.49 -18.16 -9.97
N LEU A 361 8.59 -19.10 -9.02
CA LEU A 361 7.49 -19.51 -8.14
C LEU A 361 7.86 -19.39 -6.67
N SER A 362 7.01 -18.70 -5.91
CA SER A 362 7.06 -18.64 -4.46
C SER A 362 5.76 -19.12 -3.83
N SER A 363 5.85 -19.62 -2.60
CA SER A 363 4.70 -19.91 -1.75
C SER A 363 4.81 -19.21 -0.42
N GLU A 364 3.66 -18.85 0.13
CA GLU A 364 3.53 -18.23 1.45
C GLU A 364 2.37 -18.87 2.20
N PHE A 365 2.62 -19.33 3.42
CA PHE A 365 1.61 -19.84 4.33
C PHE A 365 1.56 -18.94 5.56
N GLY A 366 0.39 -18.51 5.95
CA GLY A 366 0.17 -17.73 7.15
C GLY A 366 -0.85 -18.37 8.07
N LEU A 367 -0.54 -18.35 9.35
CA LEU A 367 -1.43 -18.72 10.43
C LEU A 367 -1.38 -17.60 11.46
N VAL A 368 -2.54 -17.00 11.73
CA VAL A 368 -2.69 -15.79 12.52
C VAL A 368 -3.74 -16.03 13.58
N PHE A 369 -3.43 -15.64 14.80
CA PHE A 369 -4.33 -15.72 15.95
C PHE A 369 -4.52 -14.31 16.50
N TYR A 370 -5.76 -13.87 16.58
CA TYR A 370 -6.11 -12.59 17.18
C TYR A 370 -7.04 -12.84 18.36
N ASP A 371 -6.62 -12.37 19.53
CA ASP A 371 -7.34 -12.43 20.80
C ASP A 371 -7.87 -11.03 21.12
N PRO A 372 -9.16 -10.74 20.85
CA PRO A 372 -9.74 -9.44 21.17
C PRO A 372 -9.94 -9.32 22.69
N ASP A 373 -9.67 -8.13 23.25
CA ASP A 373 -9.83 -7.87 24.69
C ASP A 373 -11.32 -7.79 25.15
N SER A 374 -12.25 -7.89 24.20
CA SER A 374 -13.70 -7.84 24.47
C SER A 374 -14.25 -9.05 25.21
N GLY A 375 -13.43 -10.07 25.45
CA GLY A 375 -13.86 -11.36 26.00
C GLY A 375 -14.53 -12.27 24.97
N ASP A 376 -14.43 -11.90 23.70
CA ASP A 376 -14.86 -12.72 22.57
C ASP A 376 -13.91 -13.90 22.35
N ASP A 377 -14.34 -14.87 21.57
CA ASP A 377 -13.52 -16.04 21.24
C ASP A 377 -12.30 -15.67 20.41
N LEU A 378 -11.23 -16.48 20.55
CA LEU A 378 -10.02 -16.36 19.74
C LEU A 378 -10.34 -16.45 18.24
N LEU A 379 -9.97 -15.45 17.49
CA LEU A 379 -10.17 -15.38 16.06
C LEU A 379 -8.94 -15.92 15.32
N THR A 380 -9.15 -16.69 14.27
CA THR A 380 -8.08 -17.33 13.51
C THR A 380 -8.21 -16.98 12.03
N PHE A 381 -7.12 -16.54 11.45
CA PHE A 381 -6.98 -16.33 10.01
C PHE A 381 -5.86 -17.21 9.46
N MET A 382 -6.16 -17.95 8.41
CA MET A 382 -5.19 -18.81 7.73
C MET A 382 -5.22 -18.54 6.23
N TYR A 383 -4.06 -18.55 5.61
CA TYR A 383 -3.98 -18.47 4.14
C TYR A 383 -2.82 -19.29 3.57
N LEU A 384 -3.02 -19.75 2.35
CA LEU A 384 -1.99 -20.34 1.50
C LEU A 384 -1.96 -19.59 0.17
N MET A 385 -0.81 -19.03 -0.17
CA MET A 385 -0.64 -18.20 -1.35
C MET A 385 0.51 -18.73 -2.22
N PHE A 386 0.25 -18.79 -3.52
CA PHE A 386 1.25 -19.05 -4.55
C PHE A 386 1.37 -17.84 -5.46
N THR A 387 2.59 -17.47 -5.79
CA THR A 387 2.85 -16.35 -6.71
C THR A 387 3.88 -16.78 -7.75
N ALA A 388 3.48 -16.72 -9.01
CA ALA A 388 4.38 -16.90 -10.15
C ALA A 388 4.68 -15.57 -10.81
N ASN A 389 5.96 -15.33 -11.14
CA ASN A 389 6.46 -14.16 -11.86
C ASN A 389 7.22 -14.66 -13.10
N LEU A 390 6.75 -14.33 -14.28
CA LEU A 390 7.25 -14.80 -15.56
C LEU A 390 7.68 -13.64 -16.44
#